data_a41084c5b967f5a759069dfb805865d7
#
_entry.id   a41084c5b967f5a759069dfb805865d7
#
_cell.length_a   1.000
_cell.length_b   1.000
_cell.length_c   1.000
_cell.angle_alpha   90.00
_cell.angle_beta   90.00
_cell.angle_gamma   90.00
#
_symmetry.space_group_name_H-M   'P 1'
#
loop_
_entity.id
_entity.type
_entity.pdbx_description
1 polymer ?
#
loop_
_entity_poly.entity_id
_entity_poly.type
_entity_poly.pdbx_seq_one_letter_code
_entity_poly.pdbx_strand_id
1 'polypeptide(L)'
;ALTQKYITTQFQQIGLEPGGENGIYLQQVPIVGIRADHSMILNAALENKKEQFKFSDEFIGFSGLEQETVTINDAELVFVGYGIDAPEQQWNDYKDVDVKGKILLMMNNDPKGDDKKFFGGNARTYYGRWTYKYEIAAKKGAIGAIIIHTTESAGYPFKVVQTSWSGEEFSLAGNTQEQVKLKGWLTEDASKRLVQMAGKNLSTMMNDAQSKKFTPVPLGIKLSVEIKNTIRRINTANIGGLLRGSDAQLSKEVVVITAHHDHLGIGSPVNGDSINNGAIDNASGISMILSLAKGFTELSQKPKRSILFLAVAAEESGLLGSRYYCSHPTFAPQNIAAAINIDGVNMFGETKDISMVGKGKSTIDNVAEEAAKVAGYVLNPDQFPEQGFFYRSDQFNFAKIGIPCGYFSRGIEYVGKPDGWGKKISEEYTAKDYHQPSDEIRNDWTYEGTLQQ
;
A
#
# COMPACT_ATOMS: atom_id res chain seq x y z
N ALA A 1 -12.56 -12.85 -13.05
CA ALA A 1 -13.44 -14.02 -13.15
C ALA A 1 -12.67 -15.34 -13.45
N LEU A 2 -11.79 -15.38 -14.47
CA LEU A 2 -11.03 -16.60 -14.79
C LEU A 2 -10.07 -17.02 -13.68
N THR A 3 -9.29 -16.08 -13.16
CA THR A 3 -8.34 -16.32 -12.05
C THR A 3 -9.07 -16.84 -10.80
N GLN A 4 -10.20 -16.23 -10.43
CA GLN A 4 -11.01 -16.68 -9.31
C GLN A 4 -11.50 -18.12 -9.48
N LYS A 5 -11.99 -18.47 -10.68
CA LYS A 5 -12.40 -19.82 -11.01
C LYS A 5 -11.23 -20.81 -10.94
N TYR A 6 -10.07 -20.42 -11.47
CA TYR A 6 -8.87 -21.23 -11.41
C TYR A 6 -8.45 -21.53 -9.98
N ILE A 7 -8.27 -20.52 -9.14
CA ILE A 7 -7.85 -20.69 -7.75
C ILE A 7 -8.86 -21.51 -6.97
N THR A 8 -10.17 -21.22 -7.12
CA THR A 8 -11.23 -22.01 -6.47
C THR A 8 -11.14 -23.49 -6.88
N THR A 9 -10.95 -23.77 -8.18
CA THR A 9 -10.82 -25.15 -8.66
C THR A 9 -9.58 -25.84 -8.09
N GLN A 10 -8.45 -25.13 -7.98
CA GLN A 10 -7.23 -25.66 -7.36
C GLN A 10 -7.45 -25.99 -5.89
N PHE A 11 -8.06 -25.08 -5.10
CA PHE A 11 -8.38 -25.35 -3.71
C PHE A 11 -9.30 -26.55 -3.52
N GLN A 12 -10.29 -26.73 -4.40
CA GLN A 12 -11.16 -27.92 -4.42
C GLN A 12 -10.38 -29.19 -4.73
N GLN A 13 -9.51 -29.18 -5.73
CA GLN A 13 -8.70 -30.33 -6.10
C GLN A 13 -7.67 -30.73 -5.04
N ILE A 14 -7.12 -29.74 -4.32
CA ILE A 14 -6.23 -29.95 -3.16
C ILE A 14 -6.99 -30.53 -1.98
N GLY A 15 -8.32 -30.38 -1.90
CA GLY A 15 -9.15 -30.88 -0.82
C GLY A 15 -9.31 -29.92 0.35
N LEU A 16 -9.14 -28.62 0.14
CA LEU A 16 -9.44 -27.61 1.14
C LEU A 16 -10.95 -27.43 1.31
N GLU A 17 -11.37 -27.08 2.53
CA GLU A 17 -12.74 -26.64 2.78
C GLU A 17 -12.95 -25.20 2.31
N PRO A 18 -14.20 -24.77 1.99
CA PRO A 18 -14.51 -23.36 1.74
C PRO A 18 -14.11 -22.46 2.92
N GLY A 19 -13.28 -21.45 2.66
CA GLY A 19 -12.80 -20.48 3.65
C GLY A 19 -13.34 -19.06 3.44
N GLY A 20 -14.24 -18.86 2.46
CA GLY A 20 -14.89 -17.58 2.19
C GLY A 20 -16.21 -17.41 2.94
N GLU A 21 -17.11 -16.59 2.42
CA GLU A 21 -18.37 -16.27 3.06
C GLU A 21 -19.44 -17.34 2.80
N ASN A 22 -20.38 -17.51 3.73
CA ASN A 22 -21.57 -18.37 3.57
C ASN A 22 -21.26 -19.81 3.14
N GLY A 23 -20.10 -20.36 3.53
CA GLY A 23 -19.71 -21.72 3.19
C GLY A 23 -19.28 -21.95 1.75
N ILE A 24 -18.90 -20.89 1.03
CA ILE A 24 -18.28 -20.95 -0.29
C ILE A 24 -16.82 -20.47 -0.24
N TYR A 25 -16.07 -20.67 -1.31
CA TYR A 25 -14.67 -20.21 -1.37
C TYR A 25 -14.53 -18.71 -1.54
N LEU A 26 -15.57 -18.02 -2.03
CA LEU A 26 -15.52 -16.60 -2.37
C LEU A 26 -15.98 -15.72 -1.20
N GLN A 27 -15.29 -14.61 -1.01
CA GLN A 27 -15.75 -13.45 -0.26
C GLN A 27 -15.90 -12.30 -1.23
N GLN A 28 -17.13 -11.80 -1.42
CA GLN A 28 -17.40 -10.73 -2.38
C GLN A 28 -16.81 -9.40 -1.89
N VAL A 29 -16.01 -8.77 -2.73
CA VAL A 29 -15.40 -7.46 -2.46
C VAL A 29 -16.04 -6.42 -3.37
N PRO A 30 -16.96 -5.60 -2.85
CA PRO A 30 -17.59 -4.54 -3.64
C PRO A 30 -16.62 -3.37 -3.81
N ILE A 31 -16.35 -3.01 -5.07
CA ILE A 31 -15.44 -1.92 -5.43
C ILE A 31 -16.19 -0.85 -6.21
N VAL A 32 -15.84 0.41 -5.96
CA VAL A 32 -16.22 1.55 -6.78
C VAL A 32 -14.98 2.08 -7.48
N GLY A 33 -15.07 2.24 -8.80
CA GLY A 33 -14.10 2.98 -9.60
C GLY A 33 -14.60 4.39 -9.82
N ILE A 34 -13.75 5.37 -9.58
CA ILE A 34 -14.03 6.80 -9.73
C ILE A 34 -12.96 7.39 -10.62
N ARG A 35 -13.36 7.93 -11.76
CA ARG A 35 -12.46 8.58 -12.70
C ARG A 35 -12.81 10.08 -12.78
N ALA A 36 -11.86 10.90 -12.34
CA ALA A 36 -12.00 12.34 -12.45
C ALA A 36 -11.78 12.83 -13.89
N ASP A 37 -12.54 13.86 -14.30
CA ASP A 37 -12.33 14.56 -15.56
C ASP A 37 -11.06 15.42 -15.48
N HIS A 38 -10.24 15.34 -16.51
CA HIS A 38 -8.96 16.06 -16.59
C HIS A 38 -9.11 17.55 -16.90
N SER A 39 -10.32 18.04 -17.14
CA SER A 39 -10.57 19.48 -17.38
C SER A 39 -10.62 20.31 -16.09
N MET A 40 -10.47 19.69 -14.91
CA MET A 40 -10.50 20.40 -13.65
C MET A 40 -9.36 21.43 -13.53
N ILE A 41 -9.65 22.55 -12.89
CA ILE A 41 -8.69 23.61 -12.56
C ILE A 41 -8.79 23.88 -11.06
N LEU A 42 -7.65 23.86 -10.40
CA LEU A 42 -7.57 24.31 -9.01
C LEU A 42 -7.36 25.83 -9.01
N ASN A 43 -8.34 26.56 -8.50
CA ASN A 43 -8.32 28.01 -8.40
C ASN A 43 -7.90 28.44 -7.00
N ALA A 44 -6.96 29.37 -6.90
CA ALA A 44 -6.51 29.97 -5.66
C ALA A 44 -6.77 31.50 -5.69
N ALA A 45 -7.28 32.05 -4.60
CA ALA A 45 -7.54 33.47 -4.46
C ALA A 45 -7.07 33.96 -3.08
N LEU A 46 -6.44 35.15 -3.07
CA LEU A 46 -6.08 35.90 -1.88
C LEU A 46 -6.22 37.39 -2.19
N GLU A 47 -7.24 38.03 -1.62
CA GLU A 47 -7.60 39.42 -1.93
C GLU A 47 -7.76 39.63 -3.46
N ASN A 48 -6.93 40.47 -4.08
CA ASN A 48 -6.95 40.75 -5.51
C ASN A 48 -6.04 39.82 -6.33
N LYS A 49 -5.30 38.92 -5.68
CA LYS A 49 -4.42 37.94 -6.35
C LYS A 49 -5.20 36.69 -6.70
N LYS A 50 -5.00 36.16 -7.89
CA LYS A 50 -5.59 34.91 -8.36
C LYS A 50 -4.54 34.08 -9.08
N GLU A 51 -4.56 32.78 -8.83
CA GLU A 51 -3.73 31.79 -9.51
C GLU A 51 -4.61 30.61 -9.92
N GLN A 52 -4.19 29.94 -10.99
CA GLN A 52 -4.84 28.74 -11.50
C GLN A 52 -3.78 27.66 -11.72
N PHE A 53 -4.07 26.45 -11.28
CA PHE A 53 -3.21 25.29 -11.47
C PHE A 53 -3.92 24.29 -12.37
N LYS A 54 -3.29 23.96 -13.49
CA LYS A 54 -3.85 23.06 -14.51
C LYS A 54 -3.63 21.62 -14.10
N PHE A 55 -4.66 20.80 -14.28
CA PHE A 55 -4.57 19.36 -14.10
C PHE A 55 -3.49 18.76 -15.00
N SER A 56 -2.83 17.73 -14.51
CA SER A 56 -1.70 17.03 -15.09
C SER A 56 -0.38 17.81 -15.07
N ASP A 57 -0.32 19.04 -15.49
CA ASP A 57 0.93 19.77 -15.59
C ASP A 57 1.48 20.23 -14.24
N GLU A 58 0.60 20.74 -13.39
CA GLU A 58 0.96 21.39 -12.12
C GLU A 58 0.30 20.74 -10.91
N PHE A 59 -0.84 20.11 -11.15
CA PHE A 59 -1.72 19.57 -10.12
C PHE A 59 -2.33 18.25 -10.58
N ILE A 60 -2.38 17.29 -9.69
CA ILE A 60 -3.21 16.08 -9.81
C ILE A 60 -4.22 16.12 -8.67
N GLY A 61 -5.48 15.83 -8.98
CA GLY A 61 -6.54 15.81 -7.97
C GLY A 61 -7.63 14.81 -8.32
N PHE A 62 -8.17 14.21 -7.29
CA PHE A 62 -9.31 13.31 -7.37
C PHE A 62 -10.15 13.40 -6.08
N SER A 63 -11.37 12.90 -6.13
CA SER A 63 -12.25 12.88 -4.97
C SER A 63 -12.25 11.52 -4.29
N GLY A 64 -12.32 11.52 -2.95
CA GLY A 64 -12.60 10.31 -2.18
C GLY A 64 -14.10 9.97 -2.09
N LEU A 65 -14.99 10.80 -2.65
CA LEU A 65 -16.45 10.66 -2.52
C LEU A 65 -17.05 9.98 -3.75
N GLU A 66 -18.01 9.08 -3.54
CA GLU A 66 -18.81 8.44 -4.59
C GLU A 66 -19.89 9.39 -5.13
N GLN A 67 -19.47 10.53 -5.72
CA GLN A 67 -20.35 11.57 -6.25
C GLN A 67 -19.92 11.97 -7.66
N GLU A 68 -20.88 12.11 -8.59
CA GLU A 68 -20.60 12.53 -9.98
C GLU A 68 -20.02 13.93 -10.07
N THR A 69 -20.36 14.80 -9.13
CA THR A 69 -19.78 16.14 -9.02
C THR A 69 -19.47 16.47 -7.59
N VAL A 70 -18.23 16.85 -7.35
CA VAL A 70 -17.75 17.31 -6.03
C VAL A 70 -17.25 18.73 -6.16
N THR A 71 -17.83 19.65 -5.39
CA THR A 71 -17.48 21.06 -5.45
C THR A 71 -16.90 21.53 -4.11
N ILE A 72 -15.83 22.26 -4.19
CA ILE A 72 -15.23 23.04 -3.11
C ILE A 72 -15.23 24.50 -3.54
N ASN A 73 -15.81 25.36 -2.70
CA ASN A 73 -15.87 26.80 -2.93
C ASN A 73 -15.17 27.52 -1.77
N ASP A 74 -14.19 28.34 -2.07
CA ASP A 74 -13.51 29.26 -1.16
C ASP A 74 -13.05 28.63 0.16
N ALA A 75 -12.56 27.40 0.12
CA ALA A 75 -12.03 26.71 1.30
C ALA A 75 -10.67 27.29 1.69
N GLU A 76 -10.50 27.59 2.98
CA GLU A 76 -9.23 28.11 3.50
C GLU A 76 -8.11 27.08 3.40
N LEU A 77 -6.92 27.53 3.03
CA LEU A 77 -5.71 26.73 2.92
C LEU A 77 -4.83 26.91 4.17
N VAL A 78 -4.45 25.79 4.79
CA VAL A 78 -3.55 25.77 5.94
C VAL A 78 -2.36 24.84 5.65
N PHE A 79 -1.14 25.35 5.79
CA PHE A 79 0.05 24.51 5.77
C PHE A 79 0.26 23.87 7.14
N VAL A 80 0.31 22.55 7.18
CA VAL A 80 0.40 21.75 8.40
C VAL A 80 1.67 20.89 8.47
N GLY A 81 2.77 21.37 7.85
CA GLY A 81 4.04 20.65 7.85
C GLY A 81 3.88 19.25 7.25
N TYR A 82 4.32 18.21 7.98
CA TYR A 82 4.11 16.82 7.56
C TYR A 82 2.67 16.34 7.75
N GLY A 83 1.85 17.08 8.49
CA GLY A 83 0.47 16.68 8.80
C GLY A 83 0.42 15.43 9.69
N ILE A 84 1.34 15.27 10.61
CA ILE A 84 1.47 14.09 11.47
C ILE A 84 0.93 14.38 12.86
N ASP A 85 0.18 13.41 13.39
CA ASP A 85 -0.23 13.34 14.80
C ASP A 85 0.22 11.97 15.34
N ALA A 86 1.38 11.97 16.03
CA ALA A 86 2.07 10.78 16.53
C ALA A 86 2.43 10.97 18.00
N PRO A 87 1.50 10.71 18.94
CA PRO A 87 1.71 10.91 20.37
C PRO A 87 2.92 10.14 20.92
N GLU A 88 3.18 8.93 20.42
CA GLU A 88 4.31 8.08 20.82
C GLU A 88 5.67 8.70 20.42
N GLN A 89 5.69 9.56 19.41
CA GLN A 89 6.86 10.34 18.99
C GLN A 89 6.88 11.74 19.64
N GLN A 90 5.86 12.06 20.45
CA GLN A 90 5.62 13.41 20.98
C GLN A 90 5.60 14.45 19.83
N TRP A 91 4.96 14.06 18.72
CA TRP A 91 4.84 14.87 17.51
C TRP A 91 3.38 15.16 17.20
N ASN A 92 3.04 16.44 17.01
CA ASN A 92 1.73 16.87 16.59
C ASN A 92 1.87 18.13 15.72
N ASP A 93 1.65 18.00 14.42
CA ASP A 93 1.70 19.12 13.48
C ASP A 93 0.45 19.99 13.50
N TYR A 94 -0.61 19.54 14.16
CA TYR A 94 -1.89 20.28 14.20
C TYR A 94 -1.99 21.19 15.42
N LYS A 95 -1.42 20.77 16.53
CA LYS A 95 -1.56 21.44 17.84
C LYS A 95 -3.03 21.81 18.12
N ASP A 96 -3.28 23.08 18.39
CA ASP A 96 -4.63 23.59 18.72
C ASP A 96 -5.31 24.33 17.54
N VAL A 97 -4.77 24.18 16.31
CA VAL A 97 -5.35 24.84 15.15
C VAL A 97 -6.53 24.04 14.62
N ASP A 98 -7.70 24.66 14.57
CA ASP A 98 -8.88 24.07 13.95
C ASP A 98 -8.71 24.01 12.42
N VAL A 99 -8.71 22.79 11.88
CA VAL A 99 -8.59 22.52 10.45
C VAL A 99 -9.89 22.02 9.82
N LYS A 100 -10.97 21.95 10.60
CA LYS A 100 -12.27 21.49 10.12
C LYS A 100 -12.78 22.36 8.98
N GLY A 101 -13.21 21.70 7.90
CA GLY A 101 -13.71 22.39 6.71
C GLY A 101 -12.66 23.08 5.84
N LYS A 102 -11.36 22.92 6.15
CA LYS A 102 -10.26 23.54 5.41
C LYS A 102 -9.57 22.55 4.46
N ILE A 103 -8.73 23.06 3.59
CA ILE A 103 -7.80 22.26 2.78
C ILE A 103 -6.42 22.34 3.41
N LEU A 104 -5.77 21.19 3.55
CA LEU A 104 -4.45 21.08 4.15
C LEU A 104 -3.38 20.99 3.09
N LEU A 105 -2.34 21.81 3.17
CA LEU A 105 -1.13 21.69 2.39
C LEU A 105 -0.10 20.95 3.23
N MET A 106 0.40 19.82 2.75
CA MET A 106 1.24 18.90 3.50
C MET A 106 2.53 18.57 2.77
N MET A 107 3.60 18.40 3.54
CA MET A 107 4.82 17.77 3.05
C MET A 107 4.62 16.26 2.87
N ASN A 108 5.25 15.69 1.86
CA ASN A 108 5.40 14.24 1.74
C ASN A 108 6.40 13.72 2.78
N ASN A 109 6.39 12.40 3.04
CA ASN A 109 7.25 11.74 4.03
C ASN A 109 6.94 12.09 5.50
N ASP A 110 7.86 11.73 6.35
CA ASP A 110 7.92 11.93 7.79
C ASP A 110 9.29 12.52 8.19
N PRO A 111 9.41 13.09 9.39
CA PRO A 111 10.68 13.62 9.88
C PRO A 111 11.78 12.55 9.85
N LYS A 112 12.95 12.90 9.37
CA LYS A 112 14.13 12.04 9.28
C LYS A 112 15.16 12.38 10.35
N GLY A 113 16.02 11.44 10.66
CA GLY A 113 17.12 11.63 11.61
C GLY A 113 17.93 10.36 11.80
N ASP A 114 19.06 10.48 12.52
CA ASP A 114 19.94 9.34 12.77
C ASP A 114 19.42 8.41 13.89
N ASP A 115 18.53 8.91 14.74
CA ASP A 115 17.92 8.12 15.82
C ASP A 115 16.81 7.22 15.27
N LYS A 116 17.09 5.91 15.21
CA LYS A 116 16.12 4.90 14.77
C LYS A 116 14.83 4.85 15.61
N LYS A 117 14.83 5.39 16.83
CA LYS A 117 13.62 5.47 17.67
C LYS A 117 12.72 6.64 17.27
N PHE A 118 13.25 7.64 16.59
CA PHE A 118 12.50 8.79 16.10
C PHE A 118 12.09 8.55 14.65
N PHE A 119 10.82 8.30 14.40
CA PHE A 119 10.22 7.96 13.09
C PHE A 119 11.00 6.89 12.30
N GLY A 120 11.65 5.94 12.99
CA GLY A 120 12.45 4.90 12.34
C GLY A 120 13.79 5.38 11.72
N GLY A 121 14.23 6.59 12.04
CA GLY A 121 15.45 7.18 11.47
C GLY A 121 15.28 7.52 9.99
N ASN A 122 16.05 6.85 9.12
CA ASN A 122 15.96 7.03 7.67
C ASN A 122 14.91 6.10 7.01
N ALA A 123 14.31 5.16 7.75
CA ALA A 123 13.23 4.34 7.26
C ALA A 123 11.96 5.19 7.02
N ARG A 124 11.12 4.77 6.08
CA ARG A 124 9.79 5.38 5.88
C ARG A 124 8.79 4.71 6.80
N THR A 125 8.15 5.48 7.67
CA THR A 125 7.06 4.97 8.51
C THR A 125 5.71 5.12 7.82
N TYR A 126 4.63 4.63 8.46
CA TYR A 126 3.28 4.87 7.95
C TYR A 126 2.93 6.36 7.85
N TYR A 127 3.43 7.17 8.78
CA TYR A 127 3.25 8.62 8.78
C TYR A 127 3.79 9.31 7.52
N GLY A 128 4.82 8.72 6.91
CA GLY A 128 5.41 9.20 5.66
C GLY A 128 4.65 8.79 4.40
N ARG A 129 3.64 7.94 4.51
CA ARG A 129 2.86 7.48 3.36
C ARG A 129 1.83 8.53 2.96
N TRP A 130 1.62 8.70 1.64
CA TRP A 130 0.59 9.58 1.10
C TRP A 130 -0.82 9.19 1.55
N THR A 131 -1.10 7.90 1.73
CA THR A 131 -2.36 7.37 2.26
C THR A 131 -2.67 7.94 3.63
N TYR A 132 -1.68 7.96 4.54
CA TYR A 132 -1.83 8.54 5.86
C TYR A 132 -2.23 10.02 5.82
N LYS A 133 -1.67 10.80 4.85
CA LYS A 133 -1.97 12.24 4.74
C LYS A 133 -3.46 12.49 4.49
N TYR A 134 -4.09 11.70 3.63
CA TYR A 134 -5.52 11.82 3.37
C TYR A 134 -6.37 11.25 4.51
N GLU A 135 -5.97 10.15 5.12
CA GLU A 135 -6.66 9.55 6.27
C GLU A 135 -6.68 10.51 7.46
N ILE A 136 -5.54 11.12 7.81
CA ILE A 136 -5.47 12.05 8.94
C ILE A 136 -6.22 13.36 8.67
N ALA A 137 -6.20 13.86 7.42
CA ALA A 137 -6.96 15.03 7.03
C ALA A 137 -8.46 14.80 7.23
N ALA A 138 -8.99 13.66 6.76
CA ALA A 138 -10.37 13.26 6.98
C ALA A 138 -10.70 13.13 8.48
N LYS A 139 -9.84 12.44 9.24
CA LYS A 139 -10.00 12.27 10.70
C LYS A 139 -10.03 13.60 11.46
N LYS A 140 -9.29 14.62 11.00
CA LYS A 140 -9.27 15.97 11.57
C LYS A 140 -10.42 16.85 11.04
N GLY A 141 -11.30 16.32 10.18
CA GLY A 141 -12.45 17.03 9.63
C GLY A 141 -12.11 18.03 8.52
N ALA A 142 -10.92 17.96 7.94
CA ALA A 142 -10.57 18.73 6.76
C ALA A 142 -11.35 18.24 5.54
N ILE A 143 -11.68 19.12 4.60
CA ILE A 143 -12.41 18.76 3.39
C ILE A 143 -11.51 18.39 2.22
N GLY A 144 -10.21 18.68 2.33
CA GLY A 144 -9.23 18.34 1.32
C GLY A 144 -7.81 18.31 1.88
N ALA A 145 -6.93 17.60 1.18
CA ALA A 145 -5.51 17.63 1.43
C ALA A 145 -4.74 17.63 0.12
N ILE A 146 -3.70 18.44 0.04
CA ILE A 146 -2.80 18.58 -1.10
C ILE A 146 -1.38 18.30 -0.60
N ILE A 147 -0.70 17.36 -1.24
CA ILE A 147 0.66 16.97 -0.90
C ILE A 147 1.62 17.73 -1.83
N ILE A 148 2.61 18.38 -1.27
CA ILE A 148 3.70 19.00 -1.99
C ILE A 148 4.60 17.89 -2.52
N HIS A 149 4.76 17.83 -3.84
CA HIS A 149 5.68 16.89 -4.47
C HIS A 149 7.03 17.56 -4.72
N THR A 150 8.08 16.98 -4.16
CA THR A 150 9.46 17.20 -4.60
C THR A 150 10.06 15.87 -5.02
N THR A 151 10.94 15.86 -6.01
CA THR A 151 11.61 14.62 -6.45
C THR A 151 12.39 13.98 -5.30
N GLU A 152 13.01 14.79 -4.44
CA GLU A 152 13.74 14.32 -3.28
C GLU A 152 12.83 13.61 -2.26
N SER A 153 11.70 14.21 -1.89
CA SER A 153 10.80 13.64 -0.89
C SER A 153 10.04 12.41 -1.40
N ALA A 154 9.71 12.37 -2.69
CA ALA A 154 9.00 11.27 -3.30
C ALA A 154 9.93 10.09 -3.67
N GLY A 155 11.17 10.39 -4.07
CA GLY A 155 12.11 9.43 -4.64
C GLY A 155 11.87 9.17 -6.14
N TYR A 156 10.96 9.95 -6.77
CA TYR A 156 10.60 9.86 -8.19
C TYR A 156 10.11 11.21 -8.70
N PRO A 157 10.19 11.47 -10.03
CA PRO A 157 9.70 12.72 -10.62
C PRO A 157 8.16 12.79 -10.61
N PHE A 158 7.61 14.01 -10.71
CA PHE A 158 6.15 14.22 -10.72
C PHE A 158 5.42 13.47 -11.85
N LYS A 159 6.13 13.07 -12.89
CA LYS A 159 5.60 12.21 -13.97
C LYS A 159 4.98 10.91 -13.44
N VAL A 160 5.55 10.34 -12.40
CA VAL A 160 4.99 9.14 -11.75
C VAL A 160 3.63 9.45 -11.10
N VAL A 161 3.50 10.61 -10.44
CA VAL A 161 2.21 11.05 -9.90
C VAL A 161 1.18 11.24 -11.02
N GLN A 162 1.59 11.88 -12.14
CA GLN A 162 0.72 12.06 -13.31
C GLN A 162 0.18 10.73 -13.83
N THR A 163 1.03 9.73 -14.01
CA THR A 163 0.62 8.44 -14.58
C THR A 163 -0.16 7.56 -13.61
N SER A 164 0.16 7.63 -12.31
CA SER A 164 -0.46 6.78 -11.29
C SER A 164 -1.84 7.26 -10.83
N TRP A 165 -2.08 8.59 -10.81
CA TRP A 165 -3.33 9.16 -10.24
C TRP A 165 -4.14 10.02 -11.20
N SER A 166 -3.91 9.94 -12.50
CA SER A 166 -4.79 10.54 -13.51
C SER A 166 -5.79 9.54 -14.10
N GLY A 167 -5.72 8.29 -13.68
CA GLY A 167 -6.58 7.20 -14.13
C GLY A 167 -7.89 7.09 -13.34
N GLU A 168 -8.42 5.89 -13.32
CA GLU A 168 -9.52 5.50 -12.47
C GLU A 168 -8.98 5.05 -11.12
N GLU A 169 -9.43 5.70 -10.06
CA GLU A 169 -9.10 5.35 -8.69
C GLU A 169 -10.14 4.39 -8.12
N PHE A 170 -9.69 3.36 -7.41
CA PHE A 170 -10.58 2.37 -6.83
C PHE A 170 -10.67 2.50 -5.31
N SER A 171 -11.85 2.21 -4.78
CA SER A 171 -12.09 2.11 -3.34
C SER A 171 -13.14 1.06 -3.02
N LEU A 172 -13.26 0.65 -1.75
CA LEU A 172 -14.37 -0.19 -1.31
C LEU A 172 -15.68 0.59 -1.44
N ALA A 173 -16.66 0.00 -2.11
CA ALA A 173 -17.96 0.62 -2.31
C ALA A 173 -18.70 0.78 -0.97
N GLY A 174 -19.42 1.88 -0.80
CA GLY A 174 -20.14 2.16 0.43
C GLY A 174 -19.24 2.42 1.64
N ASN A 175 -17.96 2.75 1.41
CA ASN A 175 -17.05 3.09 2.47
C ASN A 175 -17.56 4.34 3.21
N THR A 176 -18.09 4.12 4.42
CA THR A 176 -18.61 5.17 5.30
C THR A 176 -17.52 5.85 6.12
N GLN A 177 -16.26 5.42 6.00
CA GLN A 177 -15.15 6.10 6.63
C GLN A 177 -15.09 7.54 6.13
N GLU A 178 -14.74 8.45 7.02
CA GLU A 178 -14.54 9.85 6.66
C GLU A 178 -13.56 9.98 5.49
N GLN A 179 -14.02 10.64 4.43
CA GLN A 179 -13.26 10.86 3.22
C GLN A 179 -13.15 12.36 2.96
N VAL A 180 -12.04 12.79 2.36
CA VAL A 180 -11.90 14.17 1.91
C VAL A 180 -12.51 14.36 0.51
N LYS A 181 -13.06 15.53 0.26
CA LYS A 181 -13.59 15.94 -1.06
C LYS A 181 -12.47 16.04 -2.11
N LEU A 182 -11.27 16.47 -1.70
CA LEU A 182 -10.12 16.63 -2.55
C LEU A 182 -8.92 15.89 -1.98
N LYS A 183 -8.41 14.94 -2.75
CA LYS A 183 -7.07 14.34 -2.58
C LYS A 183 -6.20 14.87 -3.69
N GLY A 184 -5.13 15.59 -3.37
CA GLY A 184 -4.35 16.29 -4.39
C GLY A 184 -2.84 16.19 -4.19
N TRP A 185 -2.14 16.37 -5.31
CA TRP A 185 -0.71 16.59 -5.37
C TRP A 185 -0.43 17.87 -6.15
N LEU A 186 0.54 18.64 -5.69
CA LEU A 186 0.96 19.86 -6.36
C LEU A 186 2.46 19.77 -6.64
N THR A 187 2.91 20.16 -7.81
CA THR A 187 4.34 20.25 -8.12
C THR A 187 5.04 21.23 -7.17
N GLU A 188 6.35 21.08 -7.01
CA GLU A 188 7.14 21.99 -6.18
C GLU A 188 7.01 23.45 -6.64
N ASP A 189 7.09 23.70 -7.96
CA ASP A 189 7.00 25.05 -8.51
C ASP A 189 5.60 25.66 -8.35
N ALA A 190 4.56 24.88 -8.55
CA ALA A 190 3.19 25.30 -8.28
C ALA A 190 2.98 25.59 -6.78
N SER A 191 3.55 24.77 -5.90
CA SER A 191 3.52 24.99 -4.44
C SER A 191 4.25 26.28 -4.04
N LYS A 192 5.41 26.58 -4.67
CA LYS A 192 6.14 27.84 -4.46
C LYS A 192 5.28 29.05 -4.83
N ARG A 193 4.66 29.04 -6.03
CA ARG A 193 3.77 30.13 -6.45
C ARG A 193 2.58 30.28 -5.51
N LEU A 194 1.97 29.17 -5.12
CA LEU A 194 0.81 29.17 -4.21
C LEU A 194 1.15 29.87 -2.88
N VAL A 195 2.23 29.46 -2.19
CA VAL A 195 2.60 30.07 -0.91
C VAL A 195 3.12 31.51 -1.05
N GLN A 196 3.71 31.85 -2.19
CA GLN A 196 4.17 33.21 -2.51
C GLN A 196 3.00 34.20 -2.59
N MET A 197 1.79 33.76 -2.97
CA MET A 197 0.58 34.62 -2.90
C MET A 197 0.41 35.21 -1.49
N ALA A 198 0.69 34.42 -0.44
CA ALA A 198 0.63 34.83 0.96
C ALA A 198 1.92 35.53 1.46
N GLY A 199 2.85 35.88 0.57
CA GLY A 199 4.13 36.48 0.93
C GLY A 199 5.07 35.54 1.68
N LYS A 200 4.89 34.22 1.57
CA LYS A 200 5.68 33.20 2.26
C LYS A 200 6.68 32.54 1.30
N ASN A 201 7.71 31.94 1.87
CA ASN A 201 8.70 31.14 1.14
C ASN A 201 8.53 29.65 1.49
N LEU A 202 8.33 28.79 0.46
CA LEU A 202 8.07 27.37 0.66
C LEU A 202 9.22 26.67 1.38
N SER A 203 10.46 26.89 0.97
CA SER A 203 11.63 26.23 1.56
C SER A 203 11.78 26.57 3.05
N THR A 204 11.56 27.84 3.42
CA THR A 204 11.57 28.28 4.82
C THR A 204 10.48 27.55 5.62
N MET A 205 9.24 27.52 5.07
CA MET A 205 8.11 26.84 5.74
C MET A 205 8.38 25.34 5.94
N MET A 206 8.96 24.68 4.92
CA MET A 206 9.30 23.26 5.00
C MET A 206 10.43 23.00 6.02
N ASN A 207 11.43 23.89 6.11
CA ASN A 207 12.48 23.78 7.10
C ASN A 207 11.94 23.98 8.53
N ASP A 208 11.08 24.98 8.75
CA ASP A 208 10.46 25.22 10.04
C ASP A 208 9.62 24.02 10.50
N ALA A 209 8.96 23.34 9.56
CA ALA A 209 8.14 22.14 9.81
C ALA A 209 8.94 20.91 10.24
N GLN A 210 10.27 20.92 10.14
CA GLN A 210 11.11 19.83 10.66
C GLN A 210 11.26 19.86 12.18
N SER A 211 10.73 20.88 12.84
CA SER A 211 10.83 21.07 14.29
C SER A 211 9.55 20.65 15.01
N LYS A 212 9.70 19.96 16.16
CA LYS A 212 8.57 19.73 17.10
C LYS A 212 7.87 21.00 17.57
N LYS A 213 8.52 22.16 17.42
CA LYS A 213 7.94 23.46 17.78
C LYS A 213 7.12 24.08 16.65
N PHE A 214 7.12 23.49 15.47
CA PHE A 214 6.31 23.95 14.35
C PHE A 214 4.85 24.12 14.76
N THR A 215 4.20 25.15 14.24
CA THR A 215 2.75 25.39 14.36
C THR A 215 2.15 25.56 12.97
N PRO A 216 0.93 25.06 12.72
CA PRO A 216 0.26 25.26 11.44
C PRO A 216 0.21 26.71 11.02
N VAL A 217 0.33 26.96 9.72
CA VAL A 217 0.35 28.32 9.14
C VAL A 217 -0.89 28.52 8.27
N PRO A 218 -1.92 29.22 8.74
CA PRO A 218 -3.01 29.68 7.88
C PRO A 218 -2.44 30.62 6.81
N LEU A 219 -2.74 30.35 5.54
CA LEU A 219 -2.19 31.13 4.41
C LEU A 219 -3.11 32.27 3.98
N GLY A 220 -4.35 32.30 4.48
CA GLY A 220 -5.37 33.26 4.03
C GLY A 220 -5.84 33.03 2.58
N ILE A 221 -5.26 32.05 1.90
CA ILE A 221 -5.62 31.68 0.52
C ILE A 221 -6.90 30.85 0.55
N LYS A 222 -7.80 31.12 -0.36
CA LYS A 222 -9.01 30.35 -0.60
C LYS A 222 -8.89 29.53 -1.86
N LEU A 223 -9.20 28.24 -1.77
CA LEU A 223 -9.15 27.31 -2.89
C LEU A 223 -10.56 26.92 -3.33
N SER A 224 -10.75 26.85 -4.65
CA SER A 224 -11.99 26.38 -5.27
C SER A 224 -11.67 25.39 -6.38
N VAL A 225 -12.44 24.30 -6.46
CA VAL A 225 -12.32 23.30 -7.51
C VAL A 225 -13.65 22.59 -7.70
N GLU A 226 -14.00 22.30 -8.96
CA GLU A 226 -15.07 21.38 -9.33
C GLU A 226 -14.44 20.10 -9.92
N ILE A 227 -14.80 18.96 -9.36
CA ILE A 227 -14.34 17.64 -9.81
C ILE A 227 -15.55 16.90 -10.35
N LYS A 228 -15.56 16.65 -11.66
CA LYS A 228 -16.57 15.81 -12.33
C LYS A 228 -16.04 14.40 -12.42
N ASN A 229 -16.83 13.42 -12.02
CA ASN A 229 -16.44 12.03 -11.93
C ASN A 229 -17.33 11.14 -12.81
N THR A 230 -16.72 10.16 -13.45
CA THR A 230 -17.42 8.97 -13.92
C THR A 230 -17.27 7.89 -12.86
N ILE A 231 -18.41 7.29 -12.47
CA ILE A 231 -18.44 6.30 -11.39
C ILE A 231 -18.91 4.97 -11.95
N ARG A 232 -18.22 3.89 -11.64
CA ARG A 232 -18.67 2.53 -11.94
C ARG A 232 -18.51 1.60 -10.74
N ARG A 233 -19.40 0.62 -10.64
CA ARG A 233 -19.34 -0.40 -9.59
C ARG A 233 -18.83 -1.71 -10.16
N ILE A 234 -17.92 -2.33 -9.43
CA ILE A 234 -17.27 -3.57 -9.81
C ILE A 234 -17.38 -4.52 -8.63
N ASN A 235 -17.69 -5.77 -8.92
CA ASN A 235 -17.58 -6.83 -7.92
C ASN A 235 -16.40 -7.71 -8.28
N THR A 236 -15.49 -7.85 -7.33
CA THR A 236 -14.43 -8.87 -7.34
C THR A 236 -14.60 -9.75 -6.10
N ALA A 237 -13.69 -10.69 -5.87
CA ALA A 237 -13.76 -11.52 -4.68
C ALA A 237 -12.37 -11.91 -4.20
N ASN A 238 -12.21 -11.98 -2.89
CA ASN A 238 -11.16 -12.78 -2.26
C ASN A 238 -11.54 -14.27 -2.36
N ILE A 239 -10.56 -15.14 -2.41
CA ILE A 239 -10.79 -16.59 -2.46
C ILE A 239 -10.11 -17.23 -1.25
N GLY A 240 -10.89 -17.89 -0.39
CA GLY A 240 -10.40 -18.57 0.80
C GLY A 240 -10.51 -20.09 0.70
N GLY A 241 -9.39 -20.77 0.92
CA GLY A 241 -9.32 -22.21 1.08
C GLY A 241 -8.85 -22.55 2.50
N LEU A 242 -9.61 -23.35 3.24
CA LEU A 242 -9.36 -23.68 4.64
C LEU A 242 -8.83 -25.11 4.80
N LEU A 243 -7.66 -25.24 5.36
CA LEU A 243 -7.16 -26.52 5.93
C LEU A 243 -7.49 -26.53 7.41
N ARG A 244 -8.39 -27.41 7.82
CA ARG A 244 -8.79 -27.51 9.22
C ARG A 244 -7.69 -28.15 10.05
N GLY A 245 -7.42 -27.56 11.21
CA GLY A 245 -6.43 -28.05 12.18
C GLY A 245 -6.85 -29.37 12.85
N SER A 246 -5.86 -30.12 13.31
CA SER A 246 -6.05 -31.45 13.91
C SER A 246 -6.38 -31.43 15.44
N ASP A 247 -6.14 -30.31 16.10
CA ASP A 247 -6.39 -30.19 17.55
C ASP A 247 -7.79 -29.65 17.82
N ALA A 248 -8.52 -30.23 18.76
CA ALA A 248 -9.93 -29.91 19.07
C ALA A 248 -10.13 -28.46 19.56
N GLN A 249 -9.13 -27.81 20.14
CA GLN A 249 -9.21 -26.43 20.60
C GLN A 249 -8.50 -25.48 19.64
N LEU A 250 -7.26 -25.81 19.29
CA LEU A 250 -6.44 -24.95 18.43
C LEU A 250 -6.93 -24.85 16.99
N SER A 251 -7.73 -25.82 16.51
CA SER A 251 -8.37 -25.74 15.18
C SER A 251 -9.36 -24.57 15.03
N LYS A 252 -9.77 -23.95 16.14
CA LYS A 252 -10.59 -22.73 16.13
C LYS A 252 -9.76 -21.47 15.87
N GLU A 253 -8.45 -21.56 16.04
CA GLU A 253 -7.50 -20.52 15.70
C GLU A 253 -6.96 -20.77 14.28
N VAL A 254 -6.63 -19.69 13.58
CA VAL A 254 -6.18 -19.77 12.19
C VAL A 254 -4.90 -18.97 11.96
N VAL A 255 -4.01 -19.53 11.16
CA VAL A 255 -2.92 -18.79 10.51
C VAL A 255 -3.39 -18.47 9.10
N VAL A 256 -3.33 -17.20 8.70
CA VAL A 256 -3.67 -16.76 7.34
C VAL A 256 -2.40 -16.73 6.52
N ILE A 257 -2.40 -17.36 5.34
CA ILE A 257 -1.35 -17.22 4.33
C ILE A 257 -2.00 -16.54 3.13
N THR A 258 -1.51 -15.37 2.77
CA THR A 258 -2.15 -14.53 1.76
C THR A 258 -1.21 -14.16 0.61
N ALA A 259 -1.76 -14.03 -0.59
CA ALA A 259 -1.15 -13.43 -1.77
C ALA A 259 -2.24 -12.76 -2.60
N HIS A 260 -1.93 -11.69 -3.35
CA HIS A 260 -2.92 -11.09 -4.22
C HIS A 260 -2.97 -11.77 -5.59
N HIS A 261 -4.13 -11.73 -6.22
CA HIS A 261 -4.40 -12.41 -7.49
C HIS A 261 -4.76 -11.45 -8.63
N ASP A 262 -4.71 -10.18 -8.39
CA ASP A 262 -4.87 -9.11 -9.38
C ASP A 262 -3.53 -8.59 -9.85
N HIS A 263 -3.54 -7.83 -10.93
CA HIS A 263 -2.45 -7.00 -11.39
C HIS A 263 -3.03 -5.83 -12.19
N LEU A 264 -2.20 -5.00 -12.82
CA LEU A 264 -2.60 -3.76 -13.49
C LEU A 264 -3.48 -3.98 -14.74
N GLY A 265 -3.47 -5.19 -15.31
CA GLY A 265 -4.31 -5.53 -16.45
C GLY A 265 -3.83 -4.90 -17.76
N ILE A 266 -4.73 -4.31 -18.54
CA ILE A 266 -4.40 -3.71 -19.84
C ILE A 266 -4.15 -2.23 -19.65
N GLY A 267 -2.90 -1.81 -19.97
CA GLY A 267 -2.44 -0.43 -19.87
C GLY A 267 -2.10 0.21 -21.22
N SER A 268 -1.38 1.32 -21.17
CA SER A 268 -0.77 1.91 -22.36
C SER A 268 0.35 1.02 -22.89
N PRO A 269 0.46 0.81 -24.22
CA PRO A 269 1.49 -0.06 -24.76
C PRO A 269 2.91 0.41 -24.44
N VAL A 270 3.74 -0.53 -23.99
CA VAL A 270 5.19 -0.36 -23.82
C VAL A 270 5.86 -1.30 -24.82
N ASN A 271 6.64 -0.76 -25.76
CA ASN A 271 7.25 -1.51 -26.86
C ASN A 271 6.25 -2.35 -27.71
N GLY A 272 4.99 -1.89 -27.78
CA GLY A 272 3.92 -2.57 -28.52
C GLY A 272 3.10 -3.57 -27.72
N ASP A 273 3.46 -3.85 -26.47
CA ASP A 273 2.71 -4.69 -25.54
C ASP A 273 1.96 -3.83 -24.52
N SER A 274 0.67 -4.11 -24.33
CA SER A 274 -0.23 -3.41 -23.40
C SER A 274 -0.70 -4.27 -22.23
N ILE A 275 -0.29 -5.54 -22.15
CA ILE A 275 -0.75 -6.48 -21.14
C ILE A 275 0.27 -6.55 -20.01
N ASN A 276 -0.11 -6.09 -18.83
CA ASN A 276 0.69 -6.28 -17.62
C ASN A 276 0.38 -7.66 -17.05
N ASN A 277 1.29 -8.61 -17.27
CA ASN A 277 1.06 -10.03 -16.95
C ASN A 277 1.20 -10.33 -15.46
N GLY A 278 2.12 -9.65 -14.75
CA GLY A 278 2.33 -9.82 -13.32
C GLY A 278 2.81 -11.21 -12.94
N ALA A 279 3.85 -11.70 -13.61
CA ALA A 279 4.34 -13.05 -13.40
C ALA A 279 5.04 -13.20 -12.04
N ILE A 280 5.94 -12.28 -11.68
CA ILE A 280 6.52 -12.22 -10.34
C ILE A 280 5.52 -11.54 -9.41
N ASP A 281 4.89 -10.45 -9.85
CA ASP A 281 3.95 -9.62 -9.09
C ASP A 281 2.50 -9.80 -9.60
N ASN A 282 1.66 -10.78 -9.14
CA ASN A 282 1.97 -11.71 -8.06
C ASN A 282 1.43 -13.12 -8.39
N ALA A 283 1.49 -13.53 -9.66
CA ALA A 283 1.16 -14.91 -10.04
C ALA A 283 2.07 -15.91 -9.32
N SER A 284 3.31 -15.51 -9.04
CA SER A 284 4.29 -16.29 -8.30
C SER A 284 3.84 -16.56 -6.86
N GLY A 285 3.33 -15.54 -6.14
CA GLY A 285 2.78 -15.69 -4.80
C GLY A 285 1.53 -16.57 -4.76
N ILE A 286 0.64 -16.46 -5.76
CA ILE A 286 -0.51 -17.37 -5.90
C ILE A 286 -0.03 -18.80 -6.11
N SER A 287 0.98 -19.02 -6.95
CA SER A 287 1.56 -20.35 -7.17
C SER A 287 2.15 -20.93 -5.89
N MET A 288 2.78 -20.09 -5.06
CA MET A 288 3.33 -20.50 -3.78
C MET A 288 2.23 -20.89 -2.79
N ILE A 289 1.15 -20.09 -2.63
CA ILE A 289 0.07 -20.48 -1.70
C ILE A 289 -0.62 -21.77 -2.13
N LEU A 290 -0.76 -22.03 -3.42
CA LEU A 290 -1.30 -23.30 -3.93
C LEU A 290 -0.36 -24.47 -3.63
N SER A 291 0.94 -24.28 -3.80
CA SER A 291 1.96 -25.30 -3.50
C SER A 291 2.04 -25.61 -2.01
N LEU A 292 2.03 -24.56 -1.16
CA LEU A 292 1.97 -24.71 0.29
C LEU A 292 0.69 -25.43 0.73
N ALA A 293 -0.46 -25.05 0.18
CA ALA A 293 -1.74 -25.70 0.48
C ALA A 293 -1.67 -27.19 0.19
N LYS A 294 -1.15 -27.57 -0.97
CA LYS A 294 -0.96 -28.98 -1.33
C LYS A 294 0.00 -29.67 -0.37
N GLY A 295 1.16 -29.09 -0.11
CA GLY A 295 2.15 -29.67 0.81
C GLY A 295 1.57 -29.89 2.22
N PHE A 296 0.84 -28.93 2.77
CA PHE A 296 0.21 -29.08 4.08
C PHE A 296 -0.89 -30.14 4.12
N THR A 297 -1.64 -30.35 3.02
CA THR A 297 -2.66 -31.42 2.95
C THR A 297 -2.06 -32.80 2.84
N GLU A 298 -0.83 -32.93 2.32
CA GLU A 298 -0.11 -34.20 2.15
C GLU A 298 0.69 -34.60 3.41
N LEU A 299 0.81 -33.73 4.43
CA LEU A 299 1.48 -34.07 5.67
C LEU A 299 0.78 -35.24 6.39
N SER A 300 1.58 -36.19 6.87
CA SER A 300 1.10 -37.32 7.69
C SER A 300 0.50 -36.86 9.01
N GLN A 301 1.02 -35.78 9.57
CA GLN A 301 0.49 -35.11 10.76
C GLN A 301 0.10 -33.67 10.38
N LYS A 302 -1.20 -33.41 10.35
CA LYS A 302 -1.73 -32.08 10.06
C LYS A 302 -1.37 -31.08 11.16
N PRO A 303 -1.22 -29.77 10.81
CA PRO A 303 -1.05 -28.70 11.80
C PRO A 303 -2.16 -28.73 12.86
N LYS A 304 -1.82 -28.33 14.09
CA LYS A 304 -2.81 -28.24 15.18
C LYS A 304 -3.81 -27.11 14.95
N ARG A 305 -3.35 -25.94 14.51
CA ARG A 305 -4.18 -24.80 14.10
C ARG A 305 -4.67 -24.97 12.67
N SER A 306 -5.78 -24.36 12.38
CA SER A 306 -6.25 -24.24 11.00
C SER A 306 -5.33 -23.29 10.19
N ILE A 307 -5.29 -23.49 8.87
CA ILE A 307 -4.60 -22.59 7.94
C ILE A 307 -5.63 -22.11 6.92
N LEU A 308 -5.74 -20.79 6.76
CA LEU A 308 -6.54 -20.16 5.70
C LEU A 308 -5.59 -19.67 4.60
N PHE A 309 -5.68 -20.27 3.43
CA PHE A 309 -5.03 -19.79 2.22
C PHE A 309 -5.96 -18.78 1.57
N LEU A 310 -5.55 -17.52 1.54
CA LEU A 310 -6.40 -16.40 1.15
C LEU A 310 -5.80 -15.65 -0.05
N ALA A 311 -6.34 -15.87 -1.23
CA ALA A 311 -6.02 -15.08 -2.41
C ALA A 311 -6.86 -13.79 -2.39
N VAL A 312 -6.22 -12.65 -2.19
CA VAL A 312 -6.90 -11.34 -2.08
C VAL A 312 -6.95 -10.61 -3.41
N ALA A 313 -7.96 -9.77 -3.57
CA ALA A 313 -8.22 -8.99 -4.78
C ALA A 313 -7.82 -7.53 -4.61
N ALA A 314 -7.53 -6.85 -5.72
CA ALA A 314 -7.33 -5.40 -5.78
C ALA A 314 -6.27 -4.87 -4.79
N GLU A 315 -5.16 -5.58 -4.68
CA GLU A 315 -3.97 -5.15 -3.96
C GLU A 315 -3.39 -3.89 -4.61
N GLU A 316 -3.21 -3.95 -5.92
CA GLU A 316 -2.67 -2.90 -6.79
C GLU A 316 -3.49 -1.59 -6.76
N SER A 317 -4.73 -1.70 -6.32
CA SER A 317 -5.65 -0.58 -6.18
C SER A 317 -5.72 -0.04 -4.73
N GLY A 318 -4.74 -0.37 -3.89
CA GLY A 318 -4.62 0.11 -2.52
C GLY A 318 -5.07 -0.89 -1.46
N LEU A 319 -4.68 -2.17 -1.63
CA LEU A 319 -4.86 -3.25 -0.66
C LEU A 319 -6.36 -3.51 -0.33
N LEU A 320 -7.26 -3.37 -1.33
CA LEU A 320 -8.70 -3.32 -1.05
C LEU A 320 -9.24 -4.68 -0.59
N GLY A 321 -8.75 -5.79 -1.14
CA GLY A 321 -9.21 -7.12 -0.78
C GLY A 321 -8.84 -7.51 0.65
N SER A 322 -7.59 -7.32 1.04
CA SER A 322 -7.16 -7.55 2.42
C SER A 322 -7.81 -6.58 3.41
N ARG A 323 -8.01 -5.31 3.00
CA ARG A 323 -8.74 -4.32 3.79
C ARG A 323 -10.19 -4.75 4.03
N TYR A 324 -10.85 -5.26 2.98
CA TYR A 324 -12.22 -5.79 3.10
C TYR A 324 -12.25 -7.01 4.01
N TYR A 325 -11.32 -7.97 3.83
CA TYR A 325 -11.21 -9.14 4.70
C TYR A 325 -11.01 -8.73 6.17
N CYS A 326 -10.12 -7.80 6.46
CA CYS A 326 -9.86 -7.34 7.82
C CYS A 326 -11.06 -6.63 8.47
N SER A 327 -11.95 -6.01 7.68
CA SER A 327 -13.20 -5.41 8.17
C SER A 327 -14.38 -6.38 8.21
N HIS A 328 -14.34 -7.47 7.44
CA HIS A 328 -15.36 -8.53 7.35
C HIS A 328 -14.71 -9.91 7.41
N PRO A 329 -13.96 -10.23 8.48
CA PRO A 329 -13.18 -11.46 8.51
C PRO A 329 -14.08 -12.69 8.66
N THR A 330 -13.71 -13.79 7.97
CA THR A 330 -14.40 -15.08 8.11
C THR A 330 -14.04 -15.81 9.41
N PHE A 331 -12.97 -15.37 10.08
CA PHE A 331 -12.61 -15.76 11.45
C PHE A 331 -12.57 -14.51 12.32
N ALA A 332 -13.07 -14.62 13.55
CA ALA A 332 -12.98 -13.50 14.50
C ALA A 332 -11.50 -13.06 14.68
N PRO A 333 -11.19 -11.76 14.68
CA PRO A 333 -9.80 -11.26 14.70
C PRO A 333 -8.95 -11.85 15.82
N GLN A 334 -9.53 -12.06 17.01
CA GLN A 334 -8.85 -12.70 18.16
C GLN A 334 -8.49 -14.17 17.94
N ASN A 335 -9.06 -14.82 16.94
CA ASN A 335 -8.76 -16.19 16.55
C ASN A 335 -7.76 -16.27 15.39
N ILE A 336 -7.34 -15.14 14.85
CA ILE A 336 -6.28 -15.10 13.83
C ILE A 336 -4.94 -14.97 14.54
N ALA A 337 -4.22 -16.08 14.62
CA ALA A 337 -2.97 -16.15 15.36
C ALA A 337 -1.83 -15.39 14.68
N ALA A 338 -1.80 -15.40 13.35
CA ALA A 338 -0.82 -14.69 12.53
C ALA A 338 -1.31 -14.56 11.09
N ALA A 339 -0.74 -13.59 10.35
CA ALA A 339 -0.87 -13.46 8.90
C ALA A 339 0.51 -13.45 8.24
N ILE A 340 0.69 -14.29 7.21
CA ILE A 340 1.91 -14.36 6.41
C ILE A 340 1.53 -13.94 5.00
N ASN A 341 2.17 -12.89 4.50
CA ASN A 341 1.95 -12.40 3.14
C ASN A 341 3.08 -12.85 2.21
N ILE A 342 2.69 -13.24 1.00
CA ILE A 342 3.59 -13.63 -0.08
C ILE A 342 3.31 -12.70 -1.25
N ASP A 343 4.29 -11.84 -1.56
CA ASP A 343 4.17 -10.82 -2.58
C ASP A 343 5.47 -10.78 -3.38
N GLY A 344 5.47 -11.56 -4.46
CA GLY A 344 6.66 -11.91 -5.22
C GLY A 344 7.54 -12.98 -4.57
N VAL A 345 8.03 -13.91 -5.36
CA VAL A 345 8.95 -14.96 -4.91
C VAL A 345 10.29 -14.88 -5.62
N ASN A 346 11.27 -15.64 -5.11
CA ASN A 346 12.64 -15.62 -5.63
C ASN A 346 12.80 -16.51 -6.87
N MET A 347 12.88 -15.89 -8.05
CA MET A 347 13.10 -16.56 -9.35
C MET A 347 14.55 -16.49 -9.84
N PHE A 348 15.50 -16.05 -9.00
CA PHE A 348 16.86 -15.71 -9.44
C PHE A 348 17.95 -16.65 -8.88
N GLY A 349 17.57 -17.68 -8.14
CA GLY A 349 18.46 -18.67 -7.57
C GLY A 349 18.48 -18.69 -6.04
N GLU A 350 19.25 -19.62 -5.48
CA GLU A 350 19.37 -19.80 -4.03
C GLU A 350 20.06 -18.62 -3.34
N THR A 351 19.58 -18.30 -2.12
CA THR A 351 20.20 -17.31 -1.23
C THR A 351 20.64 -17.96 0.08
N LYS A 352 21.59 -17.35 0.79
CA LYS A 352 22.01 -17.75 2.13
C LYS A 352 21.13 -17.15 3.21
N ASP A 353 20.28 -16.22 2.83
CA ASP A 353 19.45 -15.40 3.70
C ASP A 353 18.02 -15.29 3.15
N ILE A 354 17.12 -14.94 4.04
CA ILE A 354 15.74 -14.54 3.74
C ILE A 354 15.51 -13.20 4.40
N SER A 355 14.81 -12.29 3.72
CA SER A 355 14.43 -11.00 4.28
C SER A 355 13.00 -11.05 4.84
N MET A 356 12.81 -10.53 6.05
CA MET A 356 11.49 -10.34 6.64
C MET A 356 11.16 -8.86 6.74
N VAL A 357 10.26 -8.41 5.89
CA VAL A 357 9.69 -7.06 5.94
C VAL A 357 8.73 -6.99 7.13
N GLY A 358 9.03 -6.12 8.08
CA GLY A 358 8.28 -6.04 9.34
C GLY A 358 8.98 -6.69 10.54
N LYS A 359 10.19 -7.23 10.38
CA LYS A 359 10.99 -7.73 11.51
C LYS A 359 11.17 -6.63 12.56
N GLY A 360 10.97 -6.98 13.83
CA GLY A 360 10.99 -6.06 14.97
C GLY A 360 9.62 -5.51 15.38
N LYS A 361 8.54 -5.92 14.70
CA LYS A 361 7.18 -5.41 14.97
C LYS A 361 6.30 -6.35 15.79
N SER A 362 6.62 -7.64 15.84
CA SER A 362 5.82 -8.61 16.60
C SER A 362 6.63 -9.84 17.00
N THR A 363 6.04 -10.70 17.86
CA THR A 363 6.69 -11.94 18.32
C THR A 363 6.77 -13.05 17.26
N ILE A 364 6.15 -12.86 16.09
CA ILE A 364 6.30 -13.79 14.96
C ILE A 364 7.77 -13.89 14.51
N ASP A 365 8.58 -12.85 14.78
CA ASP A 365 10.01 -12.82 14.50
C ASP A 365 10.75 -14.00 15.11
N ASN A 366 10.42 -14.36 16.37
CA ASN A 366 11.07 -15.46 17.05
C ASN A 366 10.81 -16.80 16.36
N VAL A 367 9.59 -16.99 15.86
CA VAL A 367 9.19 -18.19 15.13
C VAL A 367 9.88 -18.23 13.77
N ALA A 368 9.93 -17.08 13.09
CA ALA A 368 10.60 -16.94 11.79
C ALA A 368 12.12 -17.16 11.91
N GLU A 369 12.77 -16.66 12.96
CA GLU A 369 14.20 -16.88 13.21
C GLU A 369 14.51 -18.35 13.47
N GLU A 370 13.68 -19.02 14.27
CA GLU A 370 13.83 -20.46 14.53
C GLU A 370 13.64 -21.28 13.24
N ALA A 371 12.60 -20.98 12.46
CA ALA A 371 12.34 -21.63 11.17
C ALA A 371 13.50 -21.44 10.18
N ALA A 372 13.96 -20.22 10.02
CA ALA A 372 15.10 -19.90 9.15
C ALA A 372 16.35 -20.66 9.58
N LYS A 373 16.64 -20.70 10.88
CA LYS A 373 17.78 -21.45 11.42
C LYS A 373 17.70 -22.95 11.16
N VAL A 374 16.52 -23.54 11.33
CA VAL A 374 16.28 -24.97 11.05
C VAL A 374 16.48 -25.25 9.56
N ALA A 375 16.06 -24.34 8.68
CA ALA A 375 16.25 -24.44 7.25
C ALA A 375 17.67 -24.08 6.76
N GLY A 376 18.54 -23.61 7.66
CA GLY A 376 19.93 -23.26 7.35
C GLY A 376 20.12 -21.83 6.81
N TYR A 377 19.16 -20.93 7.03
CA TYR A 377 19.20 -19.55 6.56
C TYR A 377 19.40 -18.53 7.68
N VAL A 378 19.84 -17.35 7.28
CA VAL A 378 19.86 -16.15 8.12
C VAL A 378 18.60 -15.34 7.84
N LEU A 379 17.83 -15.00 8.87
CA LEU A 379 16.70 -14.10 8.74
C LEU A 379 17.13 -12.65 8.92
N ASN A 380 17.20 -11.92 7.83
CA ASN A 380 17.52 -10.50 7.81
C ASN A 380 16.26 -9.62 7.92
N PRO A 381 16.37 -8.39 8.47
CA PRO A 381 15.31 -7.40 8.38
C PRO A 381 15.16 -6.92 6.92
N ASP A 382 14.14 -6.09 6.68
CA ASP A 382 13.96 -5.36 5.41
C ASP A 382 15.27 -4.69 4.98
N GLN A 383 15.71 -5.00 3.76
CA GLN A 383 16.96 -4.48 3.20
C GLN A 383 16.81 -3.09 2.56
N PHE A 384 15.56 -2.63 2.37
CA PHE A 384 15.21 -1.35 1.77
C PHE A 384 14.18 -0.58 2.62
N PRO A 385 14.47 -0.32 3.91
CA PRO A 385 13.48 0.23 4.83
C PRO A 385 13.00 1.65 4.44
N GLU A 386 13.80 2.39 3.67
CA GLU A 386 13.44 3.69 3.11
C GLU A 386 12.33 3.63 2.07
N GLN A 387 12.09 2.45 1.47
CA GLN A 387 10.99 2.21 0.52
C GLN A 387 9.64 2.02 1.22
N GLY A 388 9.65 1.64 2.52
CA GLY A 388 8.45 1.44 3.32
C GLY A 388 7.58 0.27 2.85
N PHE A 389 8.18 -0.81 2.38
CA PHE A 389 7.49 -2.00 1.87
C PHE A 389 6.49 -2.59 2.84
N PHE A 390 6.75 -2.52 4.16
CA PHE A 390 5.80 -3.00 5.16
C PHE A 390 4.39 -2.40 5.03
N TYR A 391 4.30 -1.17 4.53
CA TYR A 391 3.03 -0.41 4.41
C TYR A 391 2.44 -0.46 2.99
N ARG A 392 2.99 -1.30 2.11
CA ARG A 392 2.65 -1.31 0.68
C ARG A 392 2.07 -2.62 0.21
N SER A 393 1.94 -3.65 1.08
CA SER A 393 1.35 -4.93 0.73
C SER A 393 0.38 -5.41 1.82
N ASP A 394 -0.32 -6.49 1.56
CA ASP A 394 -1.55 -6.94 2.24
C ASP A 394 -1.40 -7.23 3.74
N GLN A 395 -0.21 -7.65 4.22
CA GLN A 395 0.05 -7.85 5.65
C GLN A 395 -0.24 -6.60 6.49
N PHE A 396 -0.16 -5.43 5.87
CA PHE A 396 -0.36 -4.17 6.59
C PHE A 396 -1.78 -4.01 7.13
N ASN A 397 -2.81 -4.47 6.41
CA ASN A 397 -4.18 -4.40 6.89
C ASN A 397 -4.41 -5.32 8.10
N PHE A 398 -3.75 -6.48 8.15
CA PHE A 398 -3.74 -7.34 9.33
C PHE A 398 -3.03 -6.65 10.52
N ALA A 399 -1.89 -6.01 10.28
CA ALA A 399 -1.21 -5.23 11.32
C ALA A 399 -2.09 -4.10 11.88
N LYS A 400 -2.87 -3.40 11.05
CA LYS A 400 -3.79 -2.33 11.46
C LYS A 400 -4.84 -2.79 12.48
N ILE A 401 -5.24 -4.04 12.45
CA ILE A 401 -6.21 -4.63 13.39
C ILE A 401 -5.54 -5.45 14.50
N GLY A 402 -4.22 -5.31 14.67
CA GLY A 402 -3.46 -5.91 15.77
C GLY A 402 -3.08 -7.37 15.59
N ILE A 403 -3.18 -7.93 14.39
CA ILE A 403 -2.76 -9.30 14.09
C ILE A 403 -1.25 -9.31 13.80
N PRO A 404 -0.45 -10.16 14.48
CA PRO A 404 0.95 -10.37 14.16
C PRO A 404 1.10 -10.79 12.70
N CYS A 405 1.97 -10.12 11.95
CA CYS A 405 2.13 -10.43 10.54
C CYS A 405 3.57 -10.28 10.06
N GLY A 406 3.89 -11.00 8.99
CA GLY A 406 5.16 -10.94 8.30
C GLY A 406 4.98 -11.00 6.79
N TYR A 407 5.89 -10.35 6.09
CA TYR A 407 6.07 -10.47 4.65
C TYR A 407 7.48 -10.96 4.40
N PHE A 408 7.59 -12.16 3.86
CA PHE A 408 8.87 -12.80 3.56
C PHE A 408 9.23 -12.50 2.11
N SER A 409 10.40 -11.93 1.91
CA SER A 409 10.95 -11.59 0.61
C SER A 409 12.28 -12.33 0.41
N ARG A 410 12.71 -12.39 -0.84
CA ARG A 410 14.01 -12.97 -1.19
C ARG A 410 15.15 -12.35 -0.40
N GLY A 411 16.17 -13.15 -0.11
CA GLY A 411 17.44 -12.67 0.41
C GLY A 411 18.23 -11.89 -0.66
N ILE A 412 19.35 -11.33 -0.26
CA ILE A 412 20.27 -10.59 -1.13
C ILE A 412 21.65 -11.25 -1.31
N GLU A 413 21.96 -12.26 -0.49
CA GLU A 413 23.22 -12.98 -0.52
C GLU A 413 23.09 -14.26 -1.36
N TYR A 414 23.15 -14.13 -2.68
CA TYR A 414 22.96 -15.26 -3.61
C TYR A 414 24.15 -16.21 -3.62
N VAL A 415 23.87 -17.51 -3.63
CA VAL A 415 24.88 -18.58 -3.70
C VAL A 415 25.63 -18.50 -5.03
N GLY A 416 26.96 -18.49 -4.95
CA GLY A 416 27.83 -18.43 -6.15
C GLY A 416 27.85 -17.09 -6.89
N LYS A 417 27.27 -16.03 -6.29
CA LYS A 417 27.30 -14.67 -6.85
C LYS A 417 28.18 -13.74 -5.99
N PRO A 418 28.74 -12.69 -6.60
CA PRO A 418 29.52 -11.70 -5.85
C PRO A 418 28.66 -10.86 -4.92
N ASP A 419 29.29 -10.26 -3.91
CA ASP A 419 28.64 -9.31 -3.00
C ASP A 419 27.93 -8.19 -3.77
N GLY A 420 26.73 -7.83 -3.31
CA GLY A 420 25.90 -6.79 -3.93
C GLY A 420 25.12 -7.25 -5.18
N TRP A 421 25.31 -8.46 -5.68
CA TRP A 421 24.58 -8.95 -6.85
C TRP A 421 23.07 -8.99 -6.60
N GLY A 422 22.64 -9.46 -5.42
CA GLY A 422 21.22 -9.53 -5.09
C GLY A 422 20.55 -8.16 -5.02
N LYS A 423 21.24 -7.14 -4.51
CA LYS A 423 20.77 -5.77 -4.54
C LYS A 423 20.60 -5.29 -5.99
N LYS A 424 21.64 -5.51 -6.81
CA LYS A 424 21.63 -5.12 -8.23
C LYS A 424 20.47 -5.76 -8.99
N ILE A 425 20.21 -7.07 -8.84
CA ILE A 425 19.12 -7.74 -9.56
C ILE A 425 17.74 -7.25 -9.08
N SER A 426 17.60 -6.89 -7.81
CA SER A 426 16.37 -6.27 -7.27
C SER A 426 16.13 -4.89 -7.86
N GLU A 427 17.16 -4.06 -7.95
CA GLU A 427 17.09 -2.75 -8.59
C GLU A 427 16.78 -2.85 -10.08
N GLU A 428 17.38 -3.83 -10.77
CA GLU A 428 17.12 -4.09 -12.19
C GLU A 428 15.68 -4.55 -12.43
N TYR A 429 15.14 -5.45 -11.62
CA TYR A 429 13.75 -5.87 -11.71
C TYR A 429 12.81 -4.67 -11.50
N THR A 430 13.05 -3.88 -10.45
CA THR A 430 12.23 -2.69 -10.17
C THR A 430 12.28 -1.66 -11.30
N ALA A 431 13.42 -1.51 -11.96
CA ALA A 431 13.58 -0.52 -13.01
C ALA A 431 13.02 -0.96 -14.37
N LYS A 432 12.95 -2.25 -14.64
CA LYS A 432 12.65 -2.79 -15.98
C LYS A 432 11.32 -3.54 -16.06
N ASP A 433 11.01 -4.34 -15.04
CA ASP A 433 9.94 -5.34 -15.11
C ASP A 433 8.78 -5.03 -14.15
N TYR A 434 9.06 -4.49 -12.97
CA TYR A 434 8.04 -4.19 -11.97
C TYR A 434 6.99 -3.21 -12.50
N HIS A 435 5.72 -3.63 -12.52
CA HIS A 435 4.60 -2.89 -13.08
C HIS A 435 4.76 -2.58 -14.58
N GLN A 436 5.39 -3.51 -15.31
CA GLN A 436 5.56 -3.41 -16.76
C GLN A 436 5.05 -4.68 -17.46
N PRO A 437 4.69 -4.60 -18.76
CA PRO A 437 4.34 -5.77 -19.53
C PRO A 437 5.43 -6.86 -19.58
N SER A 438 6.70 -6.48 -19.35
CA SER A 438 7.84 -7.39 -19.33
C SER A 438 7.95 -8.28 -18.10
N ASP A 439 7.06 -8.09 -17.08
CA ASP A 439 6.95 -9.06 -15.97
C ASP A 439 6.23 -10.32 -16.43
N GLU A 440 6.92 -11.11 -17.23
CA GLU A 440 6.48 -12.36 -17.84
C GLU A 440 7.38 -13.54 -17.43
N ILE A 441 6.88 -14.76 -17.62
CA ILE A 441 7.68 -15.98 -17.40
C ILE A 441 8.85 -16.01 -18.37
N ARG A 442 10.07 -16.16 -17.83
CA ARG A 442 11.32 -16.18 -18.61
C ARG A 442 12.04 -17.51 -18.50
N ASN A 443 12.78 -17.85 -19.57
CA ASN A 443 13.55 -19.09 -19.62
C ASN A 443 14.78 -19.09 -18.71
N ASP A 444 15.22 -17.94 -18.23
CA ASP A 444 16.36 -17.77 -17.33
C ASP A 444 16.00 -17.82 -15.84
N TRP A 445 14.72 -18.01 -15.52
CA TRP A 445 14.27 -18.20 -14.16
C TRP A 445 14.68 -19.55 -13.60
N THR A 446 15.01 -19.57 -12.32
CA THR A 446 15.29 -20.77 -11.56
C THR A 446 14.33 -20.86 -10.39
N TYR A 447 13.89 -22.07 -10.06
CA TYR A 447 12.91 -22.27 -8.99
C TYR A 447 13.55 -22.67 -7.65
N GLU A 448 14.86 -22.84 -7.61
CA GLU A 448 15.59 -23.23 -6.39
C GLU A 448 15.38 -22.19 -5.28
N GLY A 449 15.47 -20.90 -5.61
CA GLY A 449 15.21 -19.83 -4.66
C GLY A 449 13.76 -19.78 -4.18
N THR A 450 12.80 -20.13 -5.02
CA THR A 450 11.38 -20.24 -4.65
C THR A 450 11.12 -21.42 -3.72
N LEU A 451 11.72 -22.58 -4.00
CA LEU A 451 11.58 -23.77 -3.14
C LEU A 451 12.23 -23.59 -1.78
N GLN A 452 13.19 -22.70 -1.70
CA GLN A 452 13.91 -22.34 -0.49
C GLN A 452 13.12 -21.37 0.40
N GLN A 453 12.40 -20.44 -0.19
CA GLN A 453 11.62 -19.39 0.49
C GLN A 453 10.33 -19.96 1.12
#